data_56c65ee255803d08adc3f546bb28473b
#
_entry.id   56c65ee255803d08adc3f546bb28473b
#
_cell.length_a   1.000
_cell.length_b   1.000
_cell.length_c   1.000
_cell.angle_alpha   90.00
_cell.angle_beta   90.00
_cell.angle_gamma   90.00
#
_symmetry.space_group_name_H-M   'P 1'
#
loop_
_entity.id
_entity.type
_entity.pdbx_description
1 polymer ?
#
loop_
_entity_poly.entity_id
_entity_poly.type
_entity_poly.pdbx_seq_one_letter_code
_entity_poly.pdbx_strand_id
1 'polypeptide(L)'
;MHEHILIIGGVAAGPKTACRLNRLNPEAQITIVDQDNLISYGGCGIPYYVSGDVSDEKELRSTSFHAVRDINFFKEAKGVNVLTRTRAEAIDRKNRTVTVTSLDSGEQRQLPYDKLVLTTGSTPNRPPVPGMDLPGVFTISDMHQAIAIKDQLAKGKVGKAVVIGGGPIGIEMAESFGDLWGVDTTIIELMPQILTRIVDPIFSKMLTHHLEKNGLHVFTDEMVM
;
A
#
# COMPACT_ATOMS: atom_id res chain seq x y z
N MET A 1 -19.25 14.14 -28.12
CA MET A 1 -18.10 14.41 -27.24
C MET A 1 -17.92 13.14 -26.38
N HIS A 2 -16.69 12.65 -26.26
CA HIS A 2 -16.41 11.49 -25.40
C HIS A 2 -16.46 11.94 -23.93
N GLU A 3 -17.05 11.12 -23.08
CA GLU A 3 -17.13 11.39 -21.65
C GLU A 3 -15.73 11.28 -21.00
N HIS A 4 -15.31 12.31 -20.25
CA HIS A 4 -14.03 12.32 -19.55
C HIS A 4 -14.20 11.84 -18.13
N ILE A 5 -13.59 10.70 -17.78
CA ILE A 5 -13.62 10.12 -16.44
C ILE A 5 -12.23 10.24 -15.82
N LEU A 6 -12.13 11.01 -14.74
CA LEU A 6 -10.89 11.20 -14.01
C LEU A 6 -10.92 10.36 -12.72
N ILE A 7 -9.84 9.61 -12.46
CA ILE A 7 -9.70 8.75 -11.28
C ILE A 7 -8.46 9.20 -10.52
N ILE A 8 -8.61 9.52 -9.23
CA ILE A 8 -7.48 9.88 -8.37
C ILE A 8 -7.13 8.68 -7.50
N GLY A 9 -5.92 8.14 -7.68
CA GLY A 9 -5.38 6.96 -7.01
C GLY A 9 -5.20 5.77 -7.95
N GLY A 10 -3.99 5.28 -8.07
CA GLY A 10 -3.52 4.31 -9.07
C GLY A 10 -3.12 2.94 -8.53
N VAL A 11 -3.39 2.60 -7.24
CA VAL A 11 -2.91 1.33 -6.67
C VAL A 11 -3.90 0.19 -6.89
N ALA A 12 -5.01 0.13 -6.17
CA ALA A 12 -5.94 -1.01 -6.22
C ALA A 12 -7.27 -0.65 -6.86
N ALA A 13 -8.08 0.20 -6.20
CA ALA A 13 -9.44 0.49 -6.62
C ALA A 13 -9.49 1.29 -7.93
N GLY A 14 -8.58 2.25 -8.13
CA GLY A 14 -8.55 3.07 -9.34
C GLY A 14 -8.31 2.28 -10.62
N PRO A 15 -7.24 1.51 -10.75
CA PRO A 15 -6.98 0.66 -11.91
C PRO A 15 -8.10 -0.35 -12.19
N LYS A 16 -8.67 -0.94 -11.12
CA LYS A 16 -9.80 -1.86 -11.25
C LYS A 16 -11.04 -1.16 -11.81
N THR A 17 -11.34 0.04 -11.30
CA THR A 17 -12.43 0.89 -11.76
C THR A 17 -12.22 1.31 -13.22
N ALA A 18 -11.03 1.80 -13.57
CA ALA A 18 -10.68 2.17 -14.93
C ALA A 18 -10.90 1.04 -15.94
N CYS A 19 -10.36 -0.14 -15.64
CA CYS A 19 -10.55 -1.32 -16.48
C CYS A 19 -12.02 -1.75 -16.60
N ARG A 20 -12.82 -1.59 -15.55
CA ARG A 20 -14.24 -1.89 -15.60
C ARG A 20 -14.99 -0.87 -16.44
N LEU A 21 -14.72 0.40 -16.26
CA LEU A 21 -15.34 1.50 -17.01
C LEU A 21 -15.05 1.38 -18.51
N ASN A 22 -13.79 1.12 -18.88
CA ASN A 22 -13.42 0.96 -20.29
C ASN A 22 -14.18 -0.19 -20.97
N ARG A 23 -14.45 -1.27 -20.27
CA ARG A 23 -15.28 -2.38 -20.82
C ARG A 23 -16.76 -2.01 -20.94
N LEU A 24 -17.28 -1.13 -20.09
CA LEU A 24 -18.70 -0.72 -20.12
C LEU A 24 -18.96 0.43 -21.08
N ASN A 25 -17.98 1.32 -21.25
CA ASN A 25 -18.04 2.47 -22.15
C ASN A 25 -16.66 2.66 -22.83
N PRO A 26 -16.39 1.93 -23.91
CA PRO A 26 -15.11 2.01 -24.63
C PRO A 26 -14.81 3.38 -25.24
N GLU A 27 -15.84 4.21 -25.42
CA GLU A 27 -15.71 5.56 -25.96
C GLU A 27 -15.30 6.60 -24.91
N ALA A 28 -15.35 6.25 -23.61
CA ALA A 28 -14.96 7.18 -22.56
C ALA A 28 -13.44 7.37 -22.53
N GLN A 29 -13.02 8.61 -22.32
CA GLN A 29 -11.62 8.95 -22.07
C GLN A 29 -11.35 8.81 -20.56
N ILE A 30 -10.61 7.79 -20.18
CA ILE A 30 -10.33 7.48 -18.78
C ILE A 30 -8.88 7.87 -18.45
N THR A 31 -8.72 8.69 -17.42
CA THR A 31 -7.39 9.08 -16.93
C THR A 31 -7.27 8.75 -15.45
N ILE A 32 -6.21 8.04 -15.08
CA ILE A 32 -5.80 7.82 -13.68
C ILE A 32 -4.70 8.84 -13.37
N VAL A 33 -4.79 9.45 -12.18
CA VAL A 33 -3.74 10.32 -11.63
C VAL A 33 -3.23 9.70 -10.35
N ASP A 34 -1.92 9.51 -10.24
CA ASP A 34 -1.27 9.05 -9.02
C ASP A 34 0.03 9.82 -8.75
N GLN A 35 0.28 10.12 -7.48
CA GLN A 35 1.51 10.80 -7.07
C GLN A 35 2.73 9.87 -7.05
N ASP A 36 2.52 8.57 -7.03
CA ASP A 36 3.59 7.57 -7.06
C ASP A 36 3.93 7.17 -8.51
N ASN A 37 5.09 6.55 -8.69
CA ASN A 37 5.52 5.91 -9.92
C ASN A 37 5.19 4.40 -9.94
N LEU A 38 4.95 3.78 -8.77
CA LEU A 38 4.53 2.39 -8.64
C LEU A 38 3.01 2.31 -8.52
N ILE A 39 2.37 1.76 -9.54
CA ILE A 39 0.92 1.64 -9.65
C ILE A 39 0.49 0.19 -9.79
N SER A 40 -0.80 -0.05 -9.55
CA SER A 40 -1.49 -1.33 -9.82
C SER A 40 -0.85 -2.54 -9.15
N TYR A 41 -0.29 -2.38 -7.95
CA TYR A 41 0.24 -3.49 -7.18
C TYR A 41 -0.79 -4.04 -6.19
N GLY A 42 -0.61 -5.31 -5.80
CA GLY A 42 -1.39 -5.96 -4.76
C GLY A 42 -0.83 -5.65 -3.37
N GLY A 43 -1.42 -4.66 -2.68
CA GLY A 43 -0.95 -4.25 -1.34
C GLY A 43 -0.94 -5.38 -0.32
N CYS A 44 -1.91 -6.30 -0.37
CA CYS A 44 -1.93 -7.50 0.47
C CYS A 44 -0.78 -8.49 0.18
N GLY A 45 -0.04 -8.31 -0.90
CA GLY A 45 1.15 -9.08 -1.21
C GLY A 45 2.45 -8.53 -0.60
N ILE A 46 2.40 -7.36 0.02
CA ILE A 46 3.59 -6.72 0.61
C ILE A 46 4.27 -7.60 1.66
N PRO A 47 3.57 -8.24 2.62
CA PRO A 47 4.21 -9.14 3.57
C PRO A 47 4.95 -10.30 2.89
N TYR A 48 4.36 -10.91 1.86
CA TYR A 48 5.00 -11.99 1.08
C TYR A 48 6.21 -11.52 0.28
N TYR A 49 6.22 -10.27 -0.15
CA TYR A 49 7.41 -9.68 -0.76
C TYR A 49 8.49 -9.43 0.28
N VAL A 50 8.14 -8.93 1.45
CA VAL A 50 9.10 -8.68 2.55
C VAL A 50 9.64 -9.99 3.08
N SER A 51 8.81 -11.03 3.28
CA SER A 51 9.28 -12.37 3.70
C SER A 51 10.24 -13.01 2.70
N GLY A 52 10.10 -12.68 1.41
CA GLY A 52 10.89 -13.28 0.34
C GLY A 52 10.17 -14.36 -0.47
N ASP A 53 8.93 -14.74 -0.07
CA ASP A 53 8.08 -15.65 -0.85
C ASP A 53 7.80 -15.10 -2.24
N VAL A 54 7.65 -13.77 -2.34
CA VAL A 54 7.64 -13.04 -3.61
C VAL A 54 9.01 -12.40 -3.80
N SER A 55 9.73 -12.85 -4.81
CA SER A 55 11.13 -12.47 -5.01
C SER A 55 11.30 -11.04 -5.55
N ASP A 56 10.50 -10.67 -6.56
CA ASP A 56 10.54 -9.37 -7.25
C ASP A 56 9.24 -8.59 -7.02
N GLU A 57 9.36 -7.30 -6.68
CA GLU A 57 8.21 -6.39 -6.50
C GLU A 57 7.30 -6.34 -7.73
N LYS A 58 7.87 -6.58 -8.92
CA LYS A 58 7.11 -6.62 -10.18
C LYS A 58 6.05 -7.71 -10.20
N GLU A 59 6.26 -8.81 -9.48
CA GLU A 59 5.26 -9.87 -9.39
C GLU A 59 3.96 -9.37 -8.76
N LEU A 60 4.04 -8.49 -7.74
CA LEU A 60 2.86 -7.89 -7.10
C LEU A 60 2.05 -6.97 -8.02
N ARG A 61 2.65 -6.50 -9.10
CA ARG A 61 1.99 -5.65 -10.10
C ARG A 61 1.94 -6.29 -11.48
N SER A 62 2.09 -7.59 -11.56
CA SER A 62 1.99 -8.36 -12.82
C SER A 62 0.62 -9.05 -12.96
N THR A 63 0.29 -9.37 -14.18
CA THR A 63 -0.82 -10.27 -14.51
C THR A 63 -0.40 -11.71 -14.26
N SER A 64 -1.36 -12.66 -14.32
CA SER A 64 -1.05 -14.10 -14.28
C SER A 64 -0.17 -14.59 -15.45
N PHE A 65 -0.01 -13.77 -16.48
CA PHE A 65 0.88 -14.01 -17.62
C PHE A 65 2.18 -13.20 -17.55
N HIS A 66 2.55 -12.73 -16.35
CA HIS A 66 3.78 -11.97 -16.08
C HIS A 66 3.91 -10.62 -16.81
N ALA A 67 2.84 -10.09 -17.39
CA ALA A 67 2.85 -8.74 -17.93
C ALA A 67 2.73 -7.71 -16.80
N VAL A 68 3.73 -6.84 -16.68
CA VAL A 68 3.75 -5.77 -15.67
C VAL A 68 2.67 -4.74 -15.98
N ARG A 69 1.85 -4.41 -14.99
CA ARG A 69 0.76 -3.42 -15.11
C ARG A 69 1.28 -2.00 -14.86
N ASP A 70 2.10 -1.54 -15.77
CA ASP A 70 2.68 -0.19 -15.82
C ASP A 70 1.83 0.77 -16.69
N ILE A 71 2.34 1.96 -16.93
CA ILE A 71 1.69 2.98 -17.76
C ILE A 71 1.43 2.45 -19.18
N ASN A 72 2.41 1.75 -19.77
CA ASN A 72 2.29 1.22 -21.13
C ASN A 72 1.21 0.12 -21.19
N PHE A 73 1.18 -0.76 -20.21
CA PHE A 73 0.11 -1.77 -20.12
C PHE A 73 -1.28 -1.14 -20.06
N PHE A 74 -1.46 -0.08 -19.27
CA PHE A 74 -2.76 0.59 -19.18
C PHE A 74 -3.11 1.29 -20.49
N LYS A 75 -2.17 1.95 -21.12
CA LYS A 75 -2.38 2.64 -22.39
C LYS A 75 -2.69 1.65 -23.52
N GLU A 76 -1.82 0.67 -23.75
CA GLU A 76 -1.87 -0.21 -24.92
C GLU A 76 -2.94 -1.33 -24.77
N ALA A 77 -3.02 -1.95 -23.58
CA ALA A 77 -3.91 -3.09 -23.37
C ALA A 77 -5.26 -2.71 -22.77
N LYS A 78 -5.40 -1.51 -22.22
CA LYS A 78 -6.63 -1.09 -21.52
C LYS A 78 -7.23 0.21 -22.04
N GLY A 79 -6.58 0.92 -22.94
CA GLY A 79 -7.06 2.23 -23.44
C GLY A 79 -7.21 3.29 -22.33
N VAL A 80 -6.46 3.17 -21.25
CA VAL A 80 -6.52 4.05 -20.09
C VAL A 80 -5.26 4.88 -20.02
N ASN A 81 -5.41 6.20 -19.93
CA ASN A 81 -4.30 7.11 -19.70
C ASN A 81 -3.92 7.11 -18.22
N VAL A 82 -2.62 7.11 -17.92
CA VAL A 82 -2.11 7.15 -16.53
C VAL A 82 -1.06 8.23 -16.39
N LEU A 83 -1.28 9.11 -15.43
CA LEU A 83 -0.37 10.18 -15.04
C LEU A 83 0.21 9.82 -13.67
N THR A 84 1.39 9.23 -13.67
CA THR A 84 2.18 8.97 -12.46
C THR A 84 2.98 10.22 -12.08
N ARG A 85 3.58 10.23 -10.89
CA ARG A 85 4.34 11.40 -10.40
C ARG A 85 3.54 12.70 -10.49
N THR A 86 2.21 12.58 -10.37
CA THR A 86 1.27 13.68 -10.54
C THR A 86 0.32 13.71 -9.34
N ARG A 87 0.42 14.76 -8.52
CA ARG A 87 -0.40 14.91 -7.32
C ARG A 87 -1.63 15.75 -7.58
N ALA A 88 -2.80 15.23 -7.22
CA ALA A 88 -4.04 16.00 -7.20
C ALA A 88 -4.09 16.89 -5.95
N GLU A 89 -4.21 18.20 -6.15
CA GLU A 89 -4.14 19.19 -5.06
C GLU A 89 -5.52 19.69 -4.64
N ALA A 90 -6.39 19.96 -5.61
CA ALA A 90 -7.70 20.55 -5.35
C ALA A 90 -8.73 20.14 -6.39
N ILE A 91 -9.99 20.07 -5.96
CA ILE A 91 -11.15 19.75 -6.81
C ILE A 91 -12.05 20.97 -6.88
N ASP A 92 -12.23 21.52 -8.07
CA ASP A 92 -13.26 22.53 -8.34
C ASP A 92 -14.51 21.84 -8.91
N ARG A 93 -15.47 21.61 -8.04
CA ARG A 93 -16.73 20.94 -8.41
C ARG A 93 -17.62 21.80 -9.32
N LYS A 94 -17.51 23.13 -9.22
CA LYS A 94 -18.31 24.06 -10.03
C LYS A 94 -17.89 24.05 -11.48
N ASN A 95 -16.56 24.10 -11.69
CA ASN A 95 -15.96 24.09 -13.03
C ASN A 95 -15.63 22.69 -13.51
N ARG A 96 -15.83 21.65 -12.66
CA ARG A 96 -15.48 20.24 -12.95
C ARG A 96 -14.03 20.07 -13.39
N THR A 97 -13.12 20.61 -12.59
CA THR A 97 -11.68 20.48 -12.82
C THR A 97 -10.96 19.99 -11.58
N VAL A 98 -9.87 19.30 -11.76
CA VAL A 98 -8.90 18.95 -10.72
C VAL A 98 -7.59 19.65 -11.01
N THR A 99 -7.08 20.40 -10.04
CA THR A 99 -5.74 20.96 -10.12
C THR A 99 -4.74 19.87 -9.75
N VAL A 100 -3.78 19.63 -10.65
CA VAL A 100 -2.72 18.63 -10.44
C VAL A 100 -1.34 19.27 -10.60
N THR A 101 -0.37 18.74 -9.85
CA THR A 101 1.04 19.17 -9.91
C THR A 101 1.91 18.00 -10.34
N SER A 102 2.70 18.17 -11.39
CA SER A 102 3.77 17.24 -11.75
C SER A 102 4.86 17.30 -10.68
N LEU A 103 5.17 16.16 -10.05
CA LEU A 103 6.21 16.08 -9.03
C LEU A 103 7.63 16.10 -9.59
N ASP A 104 7.77 15.93 -10.90
CA ASP A 104 9.07 15.97 -11.57
C ASP A 104 9.43 17.38 -12.03
N SER A 105 8.46 18.15 -12.55
CA SER A 105 8.69 19.50 -13.07
C SER A 105 8.20 20.64 -12.16
N GLY A 106 7.33 20.32 -11.19
CA GLY A 106 6.62 21.33 -10.40
C GLY A 106 5.49 22.04 -11.18
N GLU A 107 5.28 21.69 -12.44
CA GLU A 107 4.25 22.32 -13.26
C GLU A 107 2.85 21.98 -12.74
N GLN A 108 2.01 23.00 -12.64
CA GLN A 108 0.64 22.87 -12.23
C GLN A 108 -0.31 23.05 -13.42
N ARG A 109 -1.33 22.19 -13.52
CA ARG A 109 -2.35 22.28 -14.56
C ARG A 109 -3.71 21.83 -14.05
N GLN A 110 -4.76 22.16 -14.79
CA GLN A 110 -6.12 21.71 -14.51
C GLN A 110 -6.52 20.59 -15.48
N LEU A 111 -7.09 19.52 -14.92
CA LEU A 111 -7.67 18.42 -15.68
C LEU A 111 -9.19 18.50 -15.59
N PRO A 112 -9.90 18.68 -16.72
CA PRO A 112 -11.37 18.67 -16.73
C PRO A 112 -11.89 17.25 -16.55
N TYR A 113 -13.12 17.10 -16.02
CA TYR A 113 -13.82 15.84 -15.90
C TYR A 113 -15.34 15.99 -16.05
N ASP A 114 -15.98 14.97 -16.60
CA ASP A 114 -17.44 14.79 -16.53
C ASP A 114 -17.79 13.98 -15.29
N LYS A 115 -16.99 12.96 -14.98
CA LYS A 115 -17.10 12.14 -13.76
C LYS A 115 -15.76 12.03 -13.04
N LEU A 116 -15.81 12.14 -11.72
CA LEU A 116 -14.63 12.03 -10.86
C LEU A 116 -14.78 10.84 -9.91
N VAL A 117 -13.74 10.01 -9.85
CA VAL A 117 -13.66 8.88 -8.92
C VAL A 117 -12.49 9.09 -7.97
N LEU A 118 -12.75 8.98 -6.67
CA LEU A 118 -11.74 9.13 -5.62
C LEU A 118 -11.38 7.75 -5.07
N THR A 119 -10.13 7.35 -5.25
CA THR A 119 -9.55 6.09 -4.77
C THR A 119 -8.20 6.34 -4.10
N THR A 120 -8.13 7.41 -3.32
CA THR A 120 -6.91 7.97 -2.75
C THR A 120 -6.29 7.13 -1.63
N GLY A 121 -6.95 6.05 -1.24
CA GLY A 121 -6.45 5.16 -0.18
C GLY A 121 -6.48 5.81 1.21
N SER A 122 -5.50 5.45 2.01
CA SER A 122 -5.33 5.92 3.39
C SER A 122 -3.87 6.24 3.67
N THR A 123 -3.65 7.08 4.68
CA THR A 123 -2.33 7.36 5.24
C THR A 123 -2.22 6.66 6.59
N PRO A 124 -1.14 5.95 6.88
CA PRO A 124 -0.96 5.31 8.18
C PRO A 124 -0.89 6.34 9.30
N ASN A 125 -1.50 5.99 10.42
CA ASN A 125 -1.36 6.78 11.62
C ASN A 125 0.08 6.70 12.13
N ARG A 126 0.65 7.84 12.47
CA ARG A 126 1.95 7.93 13.18
C ARG A 126 1.64 8.35 14.61
N PRO A 127 1.88 7.49 15.61
CA PRO A 127 1.66 7.88 17.00
C PRO A 127 2.59 9.04 17.37
N PRO A 128 2.15 9.98 18.22
CA PRO A 128 2.96 11.14 18.62
C PRO A 128 3.97 10.75 19.70
N VAL A 129 4.85 9.79 19.40
CA VAL A 129 5.92 9.34 20.30
C VAL A 129 7.27 9.80 19.78
N PRO A 130 8.24 10.08 20.67
CA PRO A 130 9.59 10.43 20.27
C PRO A 130 10.23 9.33 19.41
N GLY A 131 11.03 9.72 18.43
CA GLY A 131 11.77 8.75 17.62
C GLY A 131 11.07 8.25 16.35
N MET A 132 9.84 8.69 16.05
CA MET A 132 9.12 8.27 14.86
C MET A 132 9.81 8.62 13.53
N ASP A 133 10.76 9.56 13.54
CA ASP A 133 11.54 9.97 12.36
C ASP A 133 12.96 9.37 12.34
N LEU A 134 13.27 8.47 13.27
CA LEU A 134 14.57 7.79 13.29
C LEU A 134 14.74 6.84 12.11
N PRO A 135 15.97 6.69 11.60
CA PRO A 135 16.27 5.65 10.61
C PRO A 135 15.89 4.26 11.14
N GLY A 136 15.22 3.46 10.30
CA GLY A 136 14.73 2.14 10.68
C GLY A 136 13.31 2.11 11.23
N VAL A 137 12.65 3.27 11.36
CA VAL A 137 11.22 3.36 11.67
C VAL A 137 10.42 3.46 10.37
N PHE A 138 9.53 2.50 10.15
CA PHE A 138 8.71 2.41 8.96
C PHE A 138 7.22 2.35 9.32
N THR A 139 6.38 2.85 8.41
CA THR A 139 4.94 2.64 8.45
C THR A 139 4.57 1.91 7.16
N ILE A 140 4.22 0.64 7.21
CA ILE A 140 3.92 -0.15 6.00
C ILE A 140 2.63 0.36 5.34
N SER A 141 2.78 1.15 4.28
CA SER A 141 1.67 1.72 3.53
C SER A 141 1.82 1.59 2.02
N ASP A 142 3.05 1.43 1.53
CA ASP A 142 3.37 1.45 0.11
C ASP A 142 4.56 0.54 -0.23
N MET A 143 4.75 0.32 -1.53
CA MET A 143 5.82 -0.54 -2.04
C MET A 143 7.23 0.00 -1.76
N HIS A 144 7.42 1.32 -1.70
CA HIS A 144 8.76 1.88 -1.47
C HIS A 144 9.28 1.52 -0.09
N GLN A 145 8.40 1.58 0.93
CA GLN A 145 8.74 1.15 2.28
C GLN A 145 9.01 -0.35 2.34
N ALA A 146 8.20 -1.16 1.66
CA ALA A 146 8.43 -2.60 1.57
C ALA A 146 9.79 -2.94 0.94
N ILE A 147 10.15 -2.26 -0.15
CA ILE A 147 11.45 -2.40 -0.81
C ILE A 147 12.59 -2.01 0.13
N ALA A 148 12.45 -0.88 0.83
CA ALA A 148 13.46 -0.41 1.76
C ALA A 148 13.66 -1.38 2.95
N ILE A 149 12.59 -1.93 3.50
CA ILE A 149 12.65 -2.93 4.58
C ILE A 149 13.34 -4.21 4.07
N LYS A 150 12.89 -4.77 2.94
CA LYS A 150 13.49 -5.98 2.36
C LYS A 150 14.99 -5.80 2.08
N ASP A 151 15.40 -4.62 1.61
CA ASP A 151 16.81 -4.31 1.38
C ASP A 151 17.64 -4.33 2.68
N GLN A 152 17.08 -3.81 3.79
CA GLN A 152 17.75 -3.87 5.10
C GLN A 152 17.87 -5.31 5.62
N LEU A 153 16.82 -6.11 5.45
CA LEU A 153 16.80 -7.53 5.82
C LEU A 153 17.82 -8.31 5.01
N ALA A 154 17.82 -8.17 3.69
CA ALA A 154 18.73 -8.87 2.78
C ALA A 154 20.20 -8.52 3.02
N LYS A 155 20.48 -7.32 3.52
CA LYS A 155 21.85 -6.90 3.91
C LYS A 155 22.27 -7.36 5.31
N GLY A 156 21.43 -8.11 6.02
CA GLY A 156 21.71 -8.57 7.38
C GLY A 156 21.83 -7.43 8.41
N LYS A 157 21.19 -6.28 8.16
CA LYS A 157 21.28 -5.11 9.03
C LYS A 157 20.24 -5.08 10.13
N VAL A 158 19.30 -6.02 10.11
CA VAL A 158 18.19 -6.10 11.06
C VAL A 158 18.41 -7.26 11.99
N GLY A 159 18.86 -7.00 13.22
CA GLY A 159 19.00 -8.03 14.25
C GLY A 159 17.73 -8.23 15.08
N LYS A 160 16.94 -7.17 15.26
CA LYS A 160 15.68 -7.18 15.99
C LYS A 160 14.65 -6.32 15.27
N ALA A 161 13.39 -6.73 15.36
CA ALA A 161 12.25 -5.94 14.87
C ALA A 161 11.21 -5.76 15.95
N VAL A 162 10.63 -4.57 16.03
CA VAL A 162 9.48 -4.27 16.89
C VAL A 162 8.33 -3.81 16.00
N VAL A 163 7.22 -4.51 16.08
CA VAL A 163 5.99 -4.18 15.36
C VAL A 163 5.00 -3.56 16.35
N ILE A 164 4.61 -2.33 16.12
CA ILE A 164 3.65 -1.61 16.95
C ILE A 164 2.27 -1.77 16.33
N GLY A 165 1.42 -2.54 17.04
CA GLY A 165 0.06 -2.87 16.65
C GLY A 165 -0.12 -4.33 16.23
N GLY A 166 -0.99 -5.04 16.93
CA GLY A 166 -1.38 -6.45 16.69
C GLY A 166 -2.57 -6.59 15.74
N GLY A 167 -2.72 -5.69 14.77
CA GLY A 167 -3.70 -5.81 13.68
C GLY A 167 -3.20 -6.75 12.57
N PRO A 168 -4.02 -7.02 11.51
CA PRO A 168 -3.65 -7.94 10.43
C PRO A 168 -2.29 -7.61 9.81
N ILE A 169 -2.05 -6.36 9.43
CA ILE A 169 -0.79 -5.94 8.81
C ILE A 169 0.40 -6.17 9.76
N GLY A 170 0.23 -5.82 11.04
CA GLY A 170 1.31 -6.00 12.01
C GLY A 170 1.69 -7.47 12.21
N ILE A 171 0.72 -8.35 12.29
CA ILE A 171 0.95 -9.80 12.43
C ILE A 171 1.64 -10.36 11.18
N GLU A 172 1.11 -10.07 9.99
CA GLU A 172 1.70 -10.51 8.72
C GLU A 172 3.15 -10.01 8.55
N MET A 173 3.44 -8.78 8.97
CA MET A 173 4.80 -8.23 8.94
C MET A 173 5.70 -8.90 9.98
N ALA A 174 5.20 -9.18 11.20
CA ALA A 174 5.98 -9.86 12.22
C ALA A 174 6.36 -11.29 11.80
N GLU A 175 5.42 -12.04 11.23
CA GLU A 175 5.70 -13.36 10.63
C GLU A 175 6.73 -13.25 9.50
N SER A 176 6.59 -12.25 8.62
CA SER A 176 7.54 -12.02 7.52
C SER A 176 8.97 -11.82 8.01
N PHE A 177 9.17 -11.15 9.15
CA PHE A 177 10.50 -10.95 9.72
C PHE A 177 11.04 -12.21 10.39
N GLY A 178 10.19 -12.93 11.13
CA GLY A 178 10.59 -14.12 11.88
C GLY A 178 10.85 -15.33 11.01
N ASP A 179 10.00 -15.58 10.03
CA ASP A 179 9.97 -16.83 9.25
C ASP A 179 11.20 -16.99 8.34
N LEU A 180 11.31 -16.20 7.28
CA LEU A 180 12.42 -16.36 6.33
C LEU A 180 13.73 -15.74 6.86
N TRP A 181 13.64 -14.60 7.55
CA TRP A 181 14.83 -13.83 7.93
C TRP A 181 15.38 -14.19 9.31
N GLY A 182 14.62 -14.94 10.13
CA GLY A 182 15.03 -15.33 11.48
C GLY A 182 15.28 -14.14 12.41
N VAL A 183 14.62 -13.01 12.17
CA VAL A 183 14.77 -11.79 12.97
C VAL A 183 14.02 -11.96 14.29
N ASP A 184 14.68 -11.68 15.41
CA ASP A 184 14.06 -11.61 16.75
C ASP A 184 12.97 -10.53 16.74
N THR A 185 11.70 -10.94 16.71
CA THR A 185 10.57 -10.06 16.42
C THR A 185 9.59 -9.98 17.57
N THR A 186 9.24 -8.76 17.95
CA THR A 186 8.29 -8.45 19.03
C THR A 186 7.10 -7.67 18.49
N ILE A 187 5.88 -8.10 18.84
CA ILE A 187 4.65 -7.35 18.62
C ILE A 187 4.26 -6.67 19.95
N ILE A 188 3.98 -5.38 19.89
CA ILE A 188 3.45 -4.59 21.02
C ILE A 188 2.06 -4.09 20.63
N GLU A 189 1.05 -4.48 21.37
CA GLU A 189 -0.35 -4.12 21.15
C GLU A 189 -0.91 -3.40 22.39
N LEU A 190 -1.53 -2.24 22.16
CA LEU A 190 -2.15 -1.42 23.20
C LEU A 190 -3.37 -2.11 23.83
N MET A 191 -4.11 -2.86 23.02
CA MET A 191 -5.35 -3.52 23.47
C MET A 191 -5.04 -4.85 24.17
N PRO A 192 -5.99 -5.41 24.96
CA PRO A 192 -5.77 -6.64 25.73
C PRO A 192 -5.67 -7.90 24.85
N GLN A 193 -5.78 -7.78 23.54
CA GLN A 193 -5.60 -8.88 22.60
C GLN A 193 -5.18 -8.39 21.21
N ILE A 194 -4.47 -9.22 20.46
CA ILE A 194 -4.25 -9.00 19.04
C ILE A 194 -5.55 -9.18 18.25
N LEU A 195 -5.65 -8.61 17.06
CA LEU A 195 -6.85 -8.61 16.21
C LEU A 195 -8.12 -8.12 16.93
N THR A 196 -7.98 -7.18 17.86
CA THR A 196 -9.09 -6.57 18.59
C THR A 196 -10.18 -6.11 17.62
N ARG A 197 -11.45 -6.43 17.91
CA ARG A 197 -12.63 -6.15 17.08
C ARG A 197 -12.71 -6.91 15.75
N ILE A 198 -11.79 -7.81 15.47
CA ILE A 198 -11.79 -8.64 14.25
C ILE A 198 -12.13 -10.08 14.58
N VAL A 199 -11.59 -10.59 15.69
CA VAL A 199 -11.85 -11.96 16.13
C VAL A 199 -12.25 -12.00 17.60
N ASP A 200 -12.94 -13.09 17.99
CA ASP A 200 -13.26 -13.35 19.40
C ASP A 200 -11.99 -13.67 20.20
N PRO A 201 -12.00 -13.43 21.53
CA PRO A 201 -10.83 -13.63 22.40
C PRO A 201 -10.20 -15.03 22.32
N ILE A 202 -11.00 -16.06 22.08
CA ILE A 202 -10.47 -17.43 21.94
C ILE A 202 -9.56 -17.58 20.72
N PHE A 203 -9.94 -17.00 19.57
CA PHE A 203 -9.12 -17.06 18.36
C PHE A 203 -7.86 -16.19 18.49
N SER A 204 -7.98 -15.04 19.15
CA SER A 204 -6.81 -14.21 19.45
C SER A 204 -5.80 -14.97 20.31
N LYS A 205 -6.22 -15.66 21.37
CA LYS A 205 -5.36 -16.49 22.20
C LYS A 205 -4.70 -17.63 21.41
N MET A 206 -5.47 -18.30 20.54
CA MET A 206 -4.93 -19.36 19.68
C MET A 206 -3.84 -18.81 18.75
N LEU A 207 -4.07 -17.66 18.14
CA LEU A 207 -3.10 -17.02 17.26
C LEU A 207 -1.87 -16.54 18.05
N THR A 208 -2.05 -15.90 19.21
CA THR A 208 -0.92 -15.50 20.07
C THR A 208 -0.04 -16.69 20.41
N HIS A 209 -0.65 -17.80 20.86
CA HIS A 209 0.10 -19.03 21.14
C HIS A 209 0.83 -19.58 19.90
N HIS A 210 0.22 -19.50 18.72
CA HIS A 210 0.84 -19.91 17.47
C HIS A 210 2.08 -19.06 17.15
N LEU A 211 1.95 -17.73 17.25
CA LEU A 211 3.05 -16.79 17.01
C LEU A 211 4.21 -17.03 17.99
N GLU A 212 3.91 -17.16 19.29
CA GLU A 212 4.92 -17.44 20.33
C GLU A 212 5.63 -18.78 20.11
N LYS A 213 4.88 -19.81 19.73
CA LYS A 213 5.47 -21.13 19.40
C LYS A 213 6.41 -21.05 18.20
N ASN A 214 6.20 -20.11 17.29
CA ASN A 214 7.08 -19.84 16.15
C ASN A 214 8.17 -18.79 16.44
N GLY A 215 8.40 -18.47 17.72
CA GLY A 215 9.53 -17.65 18.16
C GLY A 215 9.28 -16.14 18.15
N LEU A 216 8.06 -15.69 17.93
CA LEU A 216 7.72 -14.27 18.06
C LEU A 216 7.38 -13.95 19.53
N HIS A 217 7.61 -12.71 19.92
CA HIS A 217 7.19 -12.20 21.23
C HIS A 217 5.95 -11.33 21.08
N VAL A 218 4.90 -11.58 21.88
CA VAL A 218 3.66 -10.82 21.80
C VAL A 218 3.33 -10.22 23.17
N PHE A 219 3.27 -8.89 23.22
CA PHE A 219 2.88 -8.14 24.41
C PHE A 219 1.58 -7.39 24.12
N THR A 220 0.58 -7.63 24.95
CA THR A 220 -0.72 -6.93 24.93
C THR A 220 -0.90 -6.09 26.18
N ASP A 221 -1.85 -5.15 26.18
CA ASP A 221 -2.02 -4.14 27.24
C ASP A 221 -0.77 -3.25 27.44
N GLU A 222 0.05 -3.07 26.38
CA GLU A 222 1.29 -2.32 26.44
C GLU A 222 1.25 -1.10 25.49
N MET A 223 1.64 0.05 26.02
CA MET A 223 1.71 1.30 25.26
C MET A 223 3.17 1.71 25.00
N VAL A 224 3.47 1.99 23.75
CA VAL A 224 4.76 2.58 23.38
C VAL A 224 4.75 4.09 23.69
N MET A 225 5.78 4.58 24.39
CA MET A 225 5.93 5.97 24.83
C MET A 225 7.18 6.63 24.22
#